data_01b7bbd86eb5eaf31463510266175d6d
#
_entry.id   01b7bbd86eb5eaf31463510266175d6d
#
_cell.length_a   1.000
_cell.length_b   1.000
_cell.length_c   1.000
_cell.angle_alpha   90.00
_cell.angle_beta   90.00
_cell.angle_gamma   90.00
#
_symmetry.space_group_name_H-M   'P 1'
#
loop_
_entity.id
_entity.type
_entity.pdbx_description
1 polymer ?
#
loop_
_entity_poly.entity_id
_entity_poly.type
_entity_poly.pdbx_seq_one_letter_code
_entity_poly.pdbx_strand_id
1 'polypeptide(L)'
;AFTTYGTQLFLPFSNYRVSFDTINVVDPFYTVPLLIGLITSLSINRFKRSRTKPVLIGLALSTIYLIVTIGVKQKIENVFDANLAKQGVIYDDLLTVPVSVGSINWYGVGKTDESLFIGKFNVMHGNEIEFMEFPINDSLLSTIDHKLASTLKWFSKGYYAVAKRGDKIRLYNMQCDMQGVRTYGNYRVPTAFYFEVIPLDDG
;
A
#
# COMPACT_ATOMS: atom_id res chain seq x y z
N ALA A 1 10.86 0.31 4.16
CA ALA A 1 10.90 0.59 2.72
C ALA A 1 10.17 -0.48 1.87
N PHE A 2 10.02 -1.73 2.34
CA PHE A 2 9.36 -2.79 1.56
C PHE A 2 7.84 -2.77 1.65
N THR A 3 7.28 -2.08 2.64
CA THR A 3 5.84 -1.90 2.84
C THR A 3 5.34 -0.61 2.19
N THR A 4 4.03 -0.48 2.01
CA THR A 4 3.35 0.65 1.35
C THR A 4 3.51 1.99 2.08
N TYR A 5 3.71 1.97 3.40
CA TYR A 5 3.90 3.20 4.18
C TYR A 5 5.17 3.95 3.79
N GLY A 6 6.19 3.22 3.34
CA GLY A 6 7.49 3.78 2.99
C GLY A 6 8.32 4.24 4.18
N THR A 7 9.57 4.56 3.91
CA THR A 7 10.55 5.02 4.90
C THR A 7 11.25 6.26 4.38
N GLN A 8 11.39 7.28 5.21
CA GLN A 8 12.12 8.51 4.88
C GLN A 8 13.64 8.27 5.00
N LEU A 9 14.22 7.57 4.01
CA LEU A 9 15.64 7.18 4.03
C LEU A 9 16.60 8.36 3.86
N PHE A 10 16.11 9.49 3.35
CA PHE A 10 16.94 10.66 2.98
C PHE A 10 16.84 11.82 3.96
N LEU A 11 16.28 11.62 5.16
CA LEU A 11 16.30 12.66 6.19
C LEU A 11 17.75 12.98 6.62
N PRO A 12 18.08 14.25 6.88
CA PRO A 12 17.23 15.45 6.87
C PRO A 12 17.13 16.14 5.48
N PHE A 13 17.71 15.58 4.44
CA PHE A 13 17.85 16.22 3.12
C PHE A 13 16.57 16.19 2.30
N SER A 14 15.71 15.19 2.48
CA SER A 14 14.45 15.04 1.75
C SER A 14 13.40 14.33 2.58
N ASN A 15 12.14 14.81 2.45
CA ASN A 15 10.96 14.18 3.07
C ASN A 15 10.38 13.04 2.21
N TYR A 16 11.06 12.66 1.12
CA TYR A 16 10.59 11.59 0.23
C TYR A 16 10.58 10.25 0.97
N ARG A 17 9.47 9.52 0.84
CA ARG A 17 9.28 8.19 1.43
C ARG A 17 9.51 7.13 0.36
N VAL A 18 10.60 6.39 0.49
CA VAL A 18 10.89 5.23 -0.35
C VAL A 18 9.98 4.08 0.06
N SER A 19 9.19 3.57 -0.85
CA SER A 19 8.42 2.33 -0.67
C SER A 19 8.55 1.45 -1.91
N PHE A 20 8.72 0.16 -1.67
CA PHE A 20 8.74 -0.85 -2.73
C PHE A 20 7.40 -1.56 -2.87
N ASP A 21 6.51 -1.45 -1.88
CA ASP A 21 5.15 -2.01 -1.88
C ASP A 21 5.11 -3.51 -2.24
N THR A 22 6.11 -4.27 -1.78
CA THR A 22 6.31 -5.67 -2.16
C THR A 22 5.76 -6.66 -1.15
N ILE A 23 5.65 -6.26 0.12
CA ILE A 23 5.15 -7.09 1.22
C ILE A 23 4.14 -6.34 2.06
N ASN A 24 3.24 -7.09 2.70
CA ASN A 24 2.33 -6.53 3.70
C ASN A 24 3.12 -6.10 4.96
N VAL A 25 2.51 -5.21 5.77
CA VAL A 25 3.09 -4.71 7.03
C VAL A 25 3.45 -5.85 7.98
N VAL A 26 2.60 -6.86 8.06
CA VAL A 26 2.84 -8.09 8.82
C VAL A 26 2.95 -9.24 7.84
N ASP A 27 4.17 -9.66 7.54
CA ASP A 27 4.43 -10.78 6.65
C ASP A 27 5.18 -11.90 7.39
N PRO A 28 4.51 -13.01 7.69
CA PRO A 28 5.12 -14.15 8.39
C PRO A 28 6.24 -14.81 7.60
N PHE A 29 6.19 -14.83 6.26
CA PHE A 29 7.24 -15.43 5.43
C PHE A 29 8.57 -14.69 5.53
N TYR A 30 8.50 -13.38 5.81
CA TYR A 30 9.69 -12.59 6.15
C TYR A 30 10.10 -12.77 7.61
N THR A 31 9.14 -12.72 8.55
CA THR A 31 9.42 -12.60 9.98
C THR A 31 9.78 -13.94 10.63
N VAL A 32 9.10 -15.04 10.24
CA VAL A 32 9.27 -16.35 10.89
C VAL A 32 10.68 -16.92 10.70
N PRO A 33 11.32 -16.88 9.52
CA PRO A 33 12.68 -17.35 9.37
C PRO A 33 13.69 -16.60 10.27
N LEU A 34 13.51 -15.27 10.41
CA LEU A 34 14.34 -14.47 11.32
C LEU A 34 14.15 -14.86 12.78
N LEU A 35 12.90 -15.05 13.21
CA LEU A 35 12.59 -15.45 14.59
C LEU A 35 13.13 -16.83 14.90
N ILE A 36 12.95 -17.81 14.02
CA ILE A 36 13.49 -19.17 14.19
C ILE A 36 15.02 -19.11 14.28
N GLY A 37 15.67 -18.37 13.39
CA GLY A 37 17.13 -18.20 13.40
C GLY A 37 17.62 -17.58 14.72
N LEU A 38 16.94 -16.56 15.22
CA LEU A 38 17.26 -15.88 16.47
C LEU A 38 17.06 -16.80 17.69
N ILE A 39 15.89 -17.42 17.81
CA ILE A 39 15.54 -18.31 18.94
C ILE A 39 16.51 -19.49 18.97
N THR A 40 16.79 -20.12 17.84
CA THR A 40 17.76 -21.23 17.74
C THR A 40 19.15 -20.78 18.18
N SER A 41 19.60 -19.61 17.74
CA SER A 41 20.89 -19.04 18.12
C SER A 41 20.97 -18.79 19.64
N LEU A 42 19.90 -18.27 20.26
CA LEU A 42 19.85 -18.04 21.71
C LEU A 42 19.86 -19.35 22.52
N SER A 43 19.27 -20.41 21.98
CA SER A 43 19.21 -21.74 22.63
C SER A 43 20.56 -22.50 22.58
N ILE A 44 21.45 -22.16 21.66
CA ILE A 44 22.78 -22.78 21.54
C ILE A 44 23.70 -22.25 22.66
N ASN A 45 24.40 -23.16 23.33
CA ASN A 45 25.34 -22.80 24.38
C ASN A 45 26.39 -21.79 23.87
N ARG A 46 26.68 -20.78 24.71
CA ARG A 46 27.57 -19.62 24.39
C ARG A 46 28.96 -20.00 23.90
N PHE A 47 29.47 -21.16 24.32
CA PHE A 47 30.82 -21.63 23.97
C PHE A 47 30.90 -22.37 22.62
N LYS A 48 29.77 -22.61 21.93
CA LYS A 48 29.78 -23.26 20.61
C LYS A 48 29.92 -22.24 19.48
N ARG A 49 30.98 -22.43 18.67
CA ARG A 49 31.30 -21.58 17.48
C ARG A 49 30.15 -21.49 16.43
N SER A 50 29.19 -22.40 16.51
CA SER A 50 28.08 -22.53 15.55
C SER A 50 26.88 -21.60 15.84
N ARG A 51 26.94 -20.74 16.86
CA ARG A 51 25.82 -19.93 17.33
C ARG A 51 25.29 -18.91 16.27
N THR A 52 26.16 -18.37 15.45
CA THR A 52 25.80 -17.37 14.42
C THR A 52 25.15 -17.97 13.17
N LYS A 53 25.38 -19.26 12.90
CA LYS A 53 24.85 -19.91 11.68
C LYS A 53 23.32 -19.85 11.55
N PRO A 54 22.53 -20.15 12.61
CA PRO A 54 21.06 -20.08 12.48
C PRO A 54 20.55 -18.68 12.16
N VAL A 55 21.17 -17.63 12.71
CA VAL A 55 20.80 -16.23 12.41
C VAL A 55 21.12 -15.90 10.97
N LEU A 56 22.30 -16.29 10.47
CA LEU A 56 22.69 -16.06 9.08
C LEU A 56 21.77 -16.79 8.10
N ILE A 57 21.35 -18.02 8.42
CA ILE A 57 20.39 -18.77 7.61
C ILE A 57 19.03 -18.06 7.60
N GLY A 58 18.52 -17.66 8.77
CA GLY A 58 17.25 -16.92 8.87
C GLY A 58 17.29 -15.62 8.07
N LEU A 59 18.39 -14.86 8.19
CA LEU A 59 18.60 -13.62 7.44
C LEU A 59 18.66 -13.88 5.93
N ALA A 60 19.40 -14.90 5.49
CA ALA A 60 19.50 -15.25 4.08
C ALA A 60 18.14 -15.64 3.49
N LEU A 61 17.34 -16.47 4.19
CA LEU A 61 16.02 -16.88 3.75
C LEU A 61 15.07 -15.67 3.64
N SER A 62 15.06 -14.79 4.64
CA SER A 62 14.23 -13.58 4.62
C SER A 62 14.66 -12.61 3.51
N THR A 63 15.97 -12.48 3.23
CA THR A 63 16.47 -11.65 2.15
C THR A 63 16.10 -12.23 0.78
N ILE A 64 16.23 -13.54 0.59
CA ILE A 64 15.81 -14.22 -0.65
C ILE A 64 14.31 -14.01 -0.87
N TYR A 65 13.51 -14.14 0.18
CA TYR A 65 12.08 -13.87 0.12
C TYR A 65 11.79 -12.43 -0.39
N LEU A 66 12.45 -11.40 0.16
CA LEU A 66 12.30 -10.02 -0.31
C LEU A 66 12.68 -9.85 -1.80
N ILE A 67 13.73 -10.51 -2.26
CA ILE A 67 14.12 -10.46 -3.69
C ILE A 67 13.01 -11.09 -4.55
N VAL A 68 12.47 -12.23 -4.12
CA VAL A 68 11.39 -12.90 -4.84
C VAL A 68 10.13 -12.00 -4.90
N THR A 69 9.79 -11.32 -3.81
CA THR A 69 8.60 -10.43 -3.79
C THR A 69 8.71 -9.26 -4.75
N ILE A 70 9.93 -8.74 -5.02
CA ILE A 70 10.15 -7.72 -6.07
C ILE A 70 9.77 -8.28 -7.45
N GLY A 71 10.23 -9.49 -7.77
CA GLY A 71 9.89 -10.14 -9.05
C GLY A 71 8.40 -10.47 -9.18
N VAL A 72 7.75 -10.83 -8.07
CA VAL A 72 6.29 -11.05 -8.03
C VAL A 72 5.56 -9.74 -8.30
N LYS A 73 5.94 -8.65 -7.62
CA LYS A 73 5.34 -7.33 -7.82
C LYS A 73 5.39 -6.91 -9.29
N GLN A 74 6.54 -7.04 -9.95
CA GLN A 74 6.67 -6.68 -11.37
C GLN A 74 5.69 -7.44 -12.26
N LYS A 75 5.47 -8.74 -12.01
CA LYS A 75 4.46 -9.51 -12.74
C LYS A 75 3.04 -9.02 -12.48
N ILE A 76 2.74 -8.67 -11.24
CA ILE A 76 1.45 -8.14 -10.83
C ILE A 76 1.19 -6.78 -11.49
N GLU A 77 2.16 -5.88 -11.52
CA GLU A 77 2.05 -4.59 -12.21
C GLU A 77 1.72 -4.79 -13.69
N ASN A 78 2.41 -5.71 -14.37
CA ASN A 78 2.11 -6.02 -15.77
C ASN A 78 0.68 -6.56 -15.98
N VAL A 79 0.13 -7.32 -15.03
CA VAL A 79 -1.26 -7.80 -15.09
C VAL A 79 -2.25 -6.64 -14.93
N PHE A 80 -2.01 -5.73 -13.98
CA PHE A 80 -2.85 -4.55 -13.80
C PHE A 80 -2.79 -3.62 -15.00
N ASP A 81 -1.59 -3.34 -15.53
CA ASP A 81 -1.39 -2.53 -16.74
C ASP A 81 -2.16 -3.09 -17.92
N ALA A 82 -2.00 -4.38 -18.23
CA ALA A 82 -2.71 -5.03 -19.32
C ALA A 82 -4.24 -4.98 -19.16
N ASN A 83 -4.76 -5.07 -17.94
CA ASN A 83 -6.21 -5.00 -17.69
C ASN A 83 -6.74 -3.57 -17.76
N LEU A 84 -6.00 -2.56 -17.30
CA LEU A 84 -6.34 -1.15 -17.48
C LEU A 84 -6.37 -0.77 -18.97
N ALA A 85 -5.35 -1.19 -19.71
CA ALA A 85 -5.28 -0.97 -21.16
C ALA A 85 -6.44 -1.61 -21.92
N LYS A 86 -6.83 -2.85 -21.56
CA LYS A 86 -8.01 -3.54 -22.18
C LYS A 86 -9.31 -2.78 -21.94
N GLN A 87 -9.45 -2.08 -20.81
CA GLN A 87 -10.63 -1.28 -20.47
C GLN A 87 -10.53 0.16 -20.99
N GLY A 88 -9.47 0.49 -21.73
CA GLY A 88 -9.27 1.81 -22.33
C GLY A 88 -8.89 2.89 -21.30
N VAL A 89 -8.45 2.50 -20.12
CA VAL A 89 -8.03 3.44 -19.07
C VAL A 89 -6.58 3.86 -19.31
N ILE A 90 -6.37 5.14 -19.56
CA ILE A 90 -5.05 5.76 -19.62
C ILE A 90 -4.80 6.37 -18.24
N TYR A 91 -3.74 5.96 -17.58
CA TYR A 91 -3.38 6.40 -16.24
C TYR A 91 -1.97 7.01 -16.23
N ASP A 92 -1.72 7.89 -15.26
CA ASP A 92 -0.43 8.56 -15.08
C ASP A 92 0.51 7.79 -14.16
N ASP A 93 -0.06 7.11 -13.17
CA ASP A 93 0.69 6.35 -12.17
C ASP A 93 -0.10 5.13 -11.69
N LEU A 94 0.60 4.05 -11.32
CA LEU A 94 0.01 2.78 -10.87
C LEU A 94 0.60 2.35 -9.52
N LEU A 95 -0.26 2.32 -8.51
CA LEU A 95 0.07 1.74 -7.21
C LEU A 95 -0.44 0.30 -7.14
N THR A 96 0.43 -0.65 -6.89
CA THR A 96 0.04 -2.04 -6.60
C THR A 96 0.49 -2.42 -5.20
N VAL A 97 -0.42 -2.98 -4.40
CA VAL A 97 -0.15 -3.32 -3.00
C VAL A 97 -0.65 -4.72 -2.65
N PRO A 98 0.17 -5.55 -1.98
CA PRO A 98 -0.29 -6.82 -1.45
C PRO A 98 -1.13 -6.59 -0.18
N VAL A 99 -2.30 -7.22 -0.11
CA VAL A 99 -3.25 -7.04 1.01
C VAL A 99 -3.48 -8.30 1.83
N SER A 100 -2.82 -9.38 1.47
CA SER A 100 -2.89 -10.64 2.22
C SER A 100 -1.50 -11.20 2.53
N VAL A 101 -1.47 -12.05 3.53
CA VAL A 101 -0.28 -12.84 3.85
C VAL A 101 0.16 -13.65 2.63
N GLY A 102 1.46 -13.65 2.35
CA GLY A 102 2.05 -14.37 1.21
C GLY A 102 1.75 -13.74 -0.14
N SER A 103 1.28 -12.49 -0.18
CA SER A 103 1.05 -11.73 -1.42
C SER A 103 0.14 -12.45 -2.44
N ILE A 104 -0.92 -13.14 -1.94
CA ILE A 104 -1.89 -13.84 -2.79
C ILE A 104 -2.93 -12.87 -3.37
N ASN A 105 -3.40 -11.91 -2.56
CA ASN A 105 -4.34 -10.88 -2.99
C ASN A 105 -3.62 -9.54 -3.13
N TRP A 106 -3.92 -8.86 -4.22
CA TRP A 106 -3.37 -7.56 -4.57
C TRP A 106 -4.48 -6.57 -4.88
N TYR A 107 -4.27 -5.32 -4.53
CA TYR A 107 -5.02 -4.20 -5.08
C TYR A 107 -4.12 -3.40 -6.00
N GLY A 108 -4.71 -2.92 -7.11
CA GLY A 108 -4.12 -1.95 -8.00
C GLY A 108 -4.97 -0.70 -8.03
N VAL A 109 -4.31 0.44 -8.05
CA VAL A 109 -4.93 1.76 -8.15
C VAL A 109 -4.26 2.49 -9.30
N GLY A 110 -4.91 2.50 -10.46
CA GLY A 110 -4.55 3.36 -11.58
C GLY A 110 -5.02 4.79 -11.29
N LYS A 111 -4.10 5.75 -11.35
CA LYS A 111 -4.40 7.16 -11.07
C LYS A 111 -4.36 7.98 -12.34
N THR A 112 -5.39 8.80 -12.53
CA THR A 112 -5.43 9.91 -13.50
C THR A 112 -5.47 11.25 -12.76
N ASP A 113 -5.49 12.35 -13.48
CA ASP A 113 -5.67 13.68 -12.88
C ASP A 113 -6.99 13.83 -12.10
N GLU A 114 -8.07 13.14 -12.52
CA GLU A 114 -9.42 13.35 -12.00
C GLU A 114 -9.96 12.16 -11.20
N SER A 115 -9.46 10.94 -11.46
CA SER A 115 -10.05 9.70 -10.93
C SER A 115 -9.01 8.67 -10.50
N LEU A 116 -9.44 7.77 -9.61
CA LEU A 116 -8.74 6.54 -9.24
C LEU A 116 -9.53 5.33 -9.74
N PHE A 117 -8.85 4.43 -10.44
CA PHE A 117 -9.38 3.15 -10.91
C PHE A 117 -8.87 2.03 -9.99
N ILE A 118 -9.74 1.46 -9.18
CA ILE A 118 -9.37 0.50 -8.14
C ILE A 118 -9.82 -0.89 -8.55
N GLY A 119 -8.86 -1.80 -8.67
CA GLY A 119 -9.12 -3.20 -8.99
C GLY A 119 -8.51 -4.16 -7.96
N LYS A 120 -9.06 -5.36 -7.88
CA LYS A 120 -8.56 -6.45 -7.04
C LYS A 120 -8.12 -7.61 -7.92
N PHE A 121 -6.95 -8.16 -7.59
CA PHE A 121 -6.39 -9.33 -8.25
C PHE A 121 -6.07 -10.41 -7.23
N ASN A 122 -6.41 -11.67 -7.58
CA ASN A 122 -6.02 -12.83 -6.81
C ASN A 122 -5.16 -13.75 -7.68
N VAL A 123 -3.93 -14.00 -7.26
CA VAL A 123 -2.94 -14.78 -8.01
C VAL A 123 -3.42 -16.20 -8.34
N MET A 124 -4.31 -16.76 -7.52
CA MET A 124 -4.79 -18.16 -7.68
C MET A 124 -6.05 -18.27 -8.55
N HIS A 125 -6.80 -17.18 -8.79
CA HIS A 125 -8.13 -17.25 -9.39
C HIS A 125 -8.22 -16.67 -10.82
N GLY A 126 -7.17 -16.08 -11.34
CA GLY A 126 -7.17 -15.63 -12.74
C GLY A 126 -6.76 -14.17 -12.95
N ASN A 127 -6.77 -13.76 -14.21
CA ASN A 127 -6.13 -12.54 -14.68
C ASN A 127 -7.10 -11.41 -15.06
N GLU A 128 -8.41 -11.60 -14.94
CA GLU A 128 -9.39 -10.56 -15.21
C GLU A 128 -9.62 -9.70 -13.98
N ILE A 129 -9.45 -8.39 -14.15
CA ILE A 129 -9.61 -7.40 -13.08
C ILE A 129 -10.73 -6.45 -13.47
N GLU A 130 -11.75 -6.38 -12.63
CA GLU A 130 -12.79 -5.37 -12.74
C GLU A 130 -12.37 -4.13 -11.96
N PHE A 131 -12.31 -2.98 -12.66
CA PHE A 131 -11.95 -1.70 -12.05
C PHE A 131 -13.20 -0.90 -11.69
N MET A 132 -13.16 -0.30 -10.51
CA MET A 132 -14.14 0.69 -10.09
C MET A 132 -13.52 2.07 -10.07
N GLU A 133 -14.18 3.02 -10.70
CA GLU A 133 -13.75 4.41 -10.74
C GLU A 133 -14.25 5.17 -9.51
N PHE A 134 -13.33 5.98 -8.94
CA PHE A 134 -13.62 6.91 -7.85
C PHE A 134 -13.05 8.29 -8.18
N PRO A 135 -13.85 9.35 -8.21
CA PRO A 135 -13.35 10.69 -8.45
C PRO A 135 -12.46 11.16 -7.30
N ILE A 136 -11.38 11.86 -7.62
CA ILE A 136 -10.44 12.39 -6.63
C ILE A 136 -11.08 13.52 -5.82
N ASN A 137 -11.85 14.40 -6.47
CA ASN A 137 -12.54 15.57 -5.89
C ASN A 137 -11.59 16.48 -5.09
N ASP A 138 -10.43 16.76 -5.64
CA ASP A 138 -9.38 17.56 -4.99
C ASP A 138 -9.86 18.95 -4.57
N SER A 139 -10.80 19.53 -5.31
CA SER A 139 -11.40 20.84 -5.02
C SER A 139 -12.04 20.92 -3.62
N LEU A 140 -12.52 19.82 -3.06
CA LEU A 140 -13.06 19.80 -1.70
C LEU A 140 -11.98 20.08 -0.63
N LEU A 141 -10.72 19.90 -0.93
CA LEU A 141 -9.62 20.21 0.01
C LEU A 141 -9.34 21.70 0.12
N SER A 142 -9.88 22.56 -0.79
CA SER A 142 -9.77 24.00 -0.64
C SER A 142 -10.62 24.56 0.52
N THR A 143 -11.59 23.78 1.00
CA THR A 143 -12.46 24.15 2.13
C THR A 143 -11.87 23.84 3.50
N ILE A 144 -10.68 23.26 3.58
CA ILE A 144 -9.97 22.95 4.83
C ILE A 144 -8.66 23.74 4.93
N ASP A 145 -8.04 23.71 6.10
CA ASP A 145 -6.75 24.36 6.32
C ASP A 145 -5.70 23.87 5.28
N HIS A 146 -5.02 24.83 4.62
CA HIS A 146 -4.07 24.55 3.54
C HIS A 146 -2.88 23.68 3.99
N LYS A 147 -2.38 23.87 5.22
CA LYS A 147 -1.28 23.08 5.77
C LYS A 147 -1.73 21.65 6.02
N LEU A 148 -2.95 21.47 6.54
CA LEU A 148 -3.55 20.16 6.76
C LEU A 148 -3.78 19.46 5.42
N ALA A 149 -4.37 20.14 4.42
CA ALA A 149 -4.57 19.59 3.08
C ALA A 149 -3.25 19.12 2.46
N SER A 150 -2.21 19.95 2.51
CA SER A 150 -0.88 19.61 1.99
C SER A 150 -0.26 18.40 2.71
N THR A 151 -0.44 18.32 4.03
CA THR A 151 0.05 17.19 4.84
C THR A 151 -0.66 15.88 4.45
N LEU A 152 -1.99 15.93 4.28
CA LEU A 152 -2.78 14.75 3.89
C LEU A 152 -2.44 14.27 2.47
N LYS A 153 -2.25 15.20 1.53
CA LYS A 153 -1.77 14.89 0.17
C LYS A 153 -0.40 14.24 0.18
N TRP A 154 0.53 14.80 0.93
CA TRP A 154 1.87 14.23 1.10
C TRP A 154 1.82 12.84 1.75
N PHE A 155 0.98 12.68 2.79
CA PHE A 155 0.86 11.40 3.50
C PHE A 155 0.28 10.30 2.60
N SER A 156 -0.66 10.63 1.72
CA SER A 156 -1.26 9.69 0.77
C SER A 156 -0.47 9.52 -0.54
N LYS A 157 0.67 10.20 -0.70
CA LYS A 157 1.50 10.21 -1.93
C LYS A 157 0.67 10.49 -3.20
N GLY A 158 -0.41 11.25 -3.08
CA GLY A 158 -1.33 11.52 -4.17
C GLY A 158 -2.34 10.43 -4.50
N TYR A 159 -2.33 9.30 -3.78
CA TYR A 159 -3.35 8.23 -3.93
C TYR A 159 -4.44 8.40 -2.88
N TYR A 160 -5.38 9.31 -3.14
CA TYR A 160 -6.51 9.61 -2.28
C TYR A 160 -7.75 9.96 -3.07
N ALA A 161 -8.91 9.78 -2.46
CA ALA A 161 -10.18 10.31 -2.94
C ALA A 161 -10.85 11.10 -1.81
N VAL A 162 -11.55 12.17 -2.16
CA VAL A 162 -12.20 13.05 -1.20
C VAL A 162 -13.72 13.00 -1.40
N ALA A 163 -14.46 12.94 -0.31
CA ALA A 163 -15.91 13.02 -0.36
C ALA A 163 -16.46 13.85 0.80
N LYS A 164 -17.49 14.64 0.52
CA LYS A 164 -18.28 15.32 1.56
C LYS A 164 -19.28 14.33 2.17
N ARG A 165 -19.33 14.27 3.50
CA ARG A 165 -20.27 13.43 4.26
C ARG A 165 -20.89 14.26 5.38
N GLY A 166 -22.12 14.70 5.14
CA GLY A 166 -22.77 15.68 6.01
C GLY A 166 -22.02 17.02 5.98
N ASP A 167 -21.64 17.49 7.16
CA ASP A 167 -20.83 18.70 7.40
C ASP A 167 -19.32 18.48 7.36
N LYS A 168 -18.87 17.22 7.12
CA LYS A 168 -17.46 16.83 7.18
C LYS A 168 -16.92 16.42 5.82
N ILE A 169 -15.60 16.57 5.68
CA ILE A 169 -14.79 16.10 4.54
C ILE A 169 -14.07 14.85 4.95
N ARG A 170 -14.18 13.79 4.14
CA ARG A 170 -13.42 12.55 4.31
C ARG A 170 -12.41 12.41 3.18
N LEU A 171 -11.13 12.29 3.54
CA LEU A 171 -10.06 11.91 2.64
C LEU A 171 -9.75 10.43 2.82
N TYR A 172 -10.06 9.63 1.82
CA TYR A 172 -9.76 8.19 1.76
C TYR A 172 -8.34 7.98 1.26
N ASN A 173 -7.49 7.35 2.07
CA ASN A 173 -6.09 7.12 1.71
C ASN A 173 -5.89 5.70 1.19
N MET A 174 -5.50 5.57 -0.09
CA MET A 174 -5.30 4.27 -0.75
C MET A 174 -4.01 3.56 -0.33
N GLN A 175 -3.11 4.22 0.38
CA GLN A 175 -1.86 3.58 0.84
C GLN A 175 -2.00 2.84 2.17
N CYS A 176 -3.08 3.11 2.92
CA CYS A 176 -3.29 2.53 4.23
C CYS A 176 -4.40 1.49 4.17
N ASP A 177 -4.13 0.31 4.74
CA ASP A 177 -5.11 -0.75 4.98
C ASP A 177 -6.09 -0.99 3.82
N MET A 178 -5.53 -1.28 2.64
CA MET A 178 -6.30 -1.56 1.43
C MET A 178 -7.13 -2.85 1.60
N GLN A 179 -8.25 -2.74 2.31
CA GLN A 179 -9.24 -3.82 2.39
C GLN A 179 -10.21 -3.80 1.20
N GLY A 180 -10.02 -2.85 0.29
CA GLY A 180 -10.78 -2.69 -0.94
C GLY A 180 -12.05 -1.88 -0.80
N VAL A 181 -12.72 -1.75 -1.93
CA VAL A 181 -13.98 -1.03 -2.06
C VAL A 181 -15.02 -1.59 -1.09
N ARG A 182 -15.64 -0.71 -0.32
CA ARG A 182 -16.73 -1.06 0.60
C ARG A 182 -18.03 -0.36 0.21
N THR A 183 -19.12 -1.06 0.41
CA THR A 183 -20.47 -0.52 0.19
C THR A 183 -21.11 -0.22 1.53
N TYR A 184 -21.59 1.01 1.69
CA TYR A 184 -22.36 1.47 2.86
C TYR A 184 -23.72 1.98 2.39
N GLY A 185 -24.76 1.16 2.58
CA GLY A 185 -26.08 1.50 2.06
C GLY A 185 -26.06 1.75 0.54
N ASN A 186 -26.34 2.98 0.13
CA ASN A 186 -26.45 3.37 -1.27
C ASN A 186 -25.14 3.93 -1.89
N TYR A 187 -24.03 3.98 -1.14
CA TYR A 187 -22.78 4.51 -1.66
C TYR A 187 -21.60 3.56 -1.46
N ARG A 188 -20.62 3.68 -2.37
CA ARG A 188 -19.36 2.94 -2.30
C ARG A 188 -18.24 3.87 -1.86
N VAL A 189 -17.28 3.33 -1.12
CA VAL A 189 -16.05 4.02 -0.75
C VAL A 189 -14.85 3.21 -1.19
N PRO A 190 -13.76 3.86 -1.59
CA PRO A 190 -12.60 3.19 -2.16
C PRO A 190 -11.83 2.35 -1.14
N THR A 191 -11.86 2.74 0.14
CA THR A 191 -11.22 2.02 1.24
C THR A 191 -11.93 2.31 2.57
N ALA A 192 -11.67 1.50 3.58
CA ALA A 192 -12.16 1.73 4.94
C ALA A 192 -11.36 2.81 5.70
N PHE A 193 -10.10 3.05 5.29
CA PHE A 193 -9.23 4.01 5.97
C PHE A 193 -9.42 5.42 5.42
N TYR A 194 -9.84 6.35 6.28
CA TYR A 194 -10.02 7.75 5.93
C TYR A 194 -9.64 8.68 7.08
N PHE A 195 -9.29 9.90 6.73
CA PHE A 195 -9.21 11.03 7.65
C PHE A 195 -10.50 11.84 7.54
N GLU A 196 -11.07 12.19 8.68
CA GLU A 196 -12.27 13.04 8.73
C GLU A 196 -11.89 14.43 9.24
N VAL A 197 -12.23 15.45 8.48
CA VAL A 197 -11.85 16.83 8.75
C VAL A 197 -13.12 17.71 8.67
N ILE A 198 -13.20 18.67 9.57
CA ILE A 198 -14.27 19.70 9.55
C ILE A 198 -13.79 20.81 8.62
N PRO A 199 -14.60 21.23 7.63
CA PRO A 199 -14.30 22.41 6.81
C PRO A 199 -14.12 23.64 7.69
N LEU A 200 -13.35 24.60 7.19
CA LEU A 200 -13.31 25.94 7.79
C LEU A 200 -14.69 26.57 7.56
N ASP A 201 -15.28 27.15 8.60
CA ASP A 201 -16.48 27.96 8.43
C ASP A 201 -16.13 29.13 7.53
N ASP A 202 -16.85 29.29 6.43
CA ASP A 202 -16.82 30.50 5.62
C ASP A 202 -17.39 31.63 6.47
N GLY A 203 -16.50 32.40 7.15
CA GLY A 203 -16.83 33.51 8.02
C GLY A 203 -17.44 34.72 7.25
#